data_8adc84f17fa433d4312a60278b64aac5
#
_entry.id   8adc84f17fa433d4312a60278b64aac5
#
_cell.length_a   1.000
_cell.length_b   1.000
_cell.length_c   1.000
_cell.angle_alpha   90.00
_cell.angle_beta   90.00
_cell.angle_gamma   90.00
#
_symmetry.space_group_name_H-M   'P 1'
#
loop_
_entity.id
_entity.type
_entity.pdbx_description
1 polymer ?
#
loop_
_entity_poly.entity_id
_entity_poly.type
_entity_poly.pdbx_seq_one_letter_code
_entity_poly.pdbx_strand_id
1 'polypeptide(L)'
;MIVRVFKSGTSNGEAPVNYLLSMKDHAVQPRGIAPEVLEGHPASTIPVINGIQRKQRYVSGVLAFRDDEKPTRTQMYEVIDSFKKTVAPGLSDRHFNSLFVLHLEKGNVEIHWVLPMTDFASGRGKRLNVHPPGARNLALYEAFTQVTNQRMGYG
;
A
#
# COMPACT_ATOMS: atom_id res chain seq x y z
N MET A 1 15.14 1.93 -0.89
CA MET A 1 13.72 1.52 -0.69
C MET A 1 13.54 0.10 -1.18
N ILE A 2 12.77 -0.68 -0.46
CA ILE A 2 12.32 -2.02 -0.90
C ILE A 2 10.79 -2.08 -0.80
N VAL A 3 10.19 -2.95 -1.62
CA VAL A 3 8.76 -3.22 -1.58
C VAL A 3 8.56 -4.62 -1.00
N ARG A 4 7.71 -4.70 0.02
CA ARG A 4 7.26 -5.99 0.57
C ARG A 4 5.76 -6.10 0.35
N VAL A 5 5.33 -7.27 -0.12
CA VAL A 5 3.92 -7.56 -0.33
C VAL A 5 3.55 -8.73 0.57
N PHE A 6 2.50 -8.56 1.35
CA PHE A 6 2.04 -9.59 2.27
C PHE A 6 1.04 -10.51 1.58
N LYS A 7 0.75 -11.64 2.21
CA LYS A 7 -0.28 -12.56 1.73
C LYS A 7 -1.62 -11.83 1.60
N SER A 8 -2.39 -12.12 0.55
CA SER A 8 -3.71 -11.52 0.34
C SER A 8 -4.60 -11.70 1.55
N GLY A 9 -5.31 -10.65 1.92
CA GLY A 9 -6.18 -10.65 3.07
C GLY A 9 -7.55 -11.23 2.77
N THR A 10 -8.08 -11.98 3.73
CA THR A 10 -9.40 -12.62 3.64
C THR A 10 -10.36 -12.10 4.71
N SER A 11 -9.88 -11.25 5.62
CA SER A 11 -10.66 -10.67 6.71
C SER A 11 -11.54 -9.51 6.24
N ASN A 12 -12.34 -8.96 7.15
CA ASN A 12 -13.02 -7.69 6.95
C ASN A 12 -12.00 -6.54 6.93
N GLY A 13 -12.45 -5.36 6.49
CA GLY A 13 -11.60 -4.18 6.32
C GLY A 13 -11.11 -3.57 7.63
N GLU A 14 -11.84 -3.77 8.73
CA GLU A 14 -11.46 -3.22 10.03
C GLU A 14 -10.10 -3.75 10.48
N ALA A 15 -9.81 -5.04 10.24
CA ALA A 15 -8.58 -5.66 10.70
C ALA A 15 -7.32 -4.99 10.13
N PRO A 16 -7.11 -4.91 8.80
CA PRO A 16 -5.89 -4.29 8.25
C PRO A 16 -5.86 -2.78 8.46
N VAL A 17 -7.00 -2.10 8.35
CA VAL A 17 -7.03 -0.64 8.44
C VAL A 17 -6.79 -0.18 9.87
N ASN A 18 -7.48 -0.77 10.84
CA ASN A 18 -7.31 -0.40 12.23
C ASN A 18 -5.92 -0.76 12.76
N TYR A 19 -5.33 -1.86 12.28
CA TYR A 19 -3.96 -2.19 12.61
C TYR A 19 -2.98 -1.09 12.18
N LEU A 20 -3.12 -0.57 10.96
CA LEU A 20 -2.23 0.48 10.47
C LEU A 20 -2.41 1.81 11.20
N LEU A 21 -3.61 2.09 11.69
CA LEU A 21 -3.91 3.34 12.38
C LEU A 21 -3.78 3.24 13.90
N SER A 22 -3.56 2.04 14.43
CA SER A 22 -3.44 1.81 15.86
C SER A 22 -2.18 2.49 16.41
N MET A 23 -2.27 2.98 17.65
CA MET A 23 -1.11 3.47 18.40
C MET A 23 -0.22 2.33 18.93
N LYS A 24 -0.57 1.07 18.66
CA LYS A 24 0.21 -0.10 19.05
C LYS A 24 0.67 -0.86 17.79
N ASP A 25 1.88 -1.39 17.85
CA ASP A 25 2.43 -2.20 16.76
C ASP A 25 1.95 -3.67 16.85
N HIS A 26 2.49 -4.53 15.98
CA HIS A 26 2.13 -5.95 15.93
C HIS A 26 2.48 -6.73 17.21
N ALA A 27 3.42 -6.23 18.01
CA ALA A 27 3.81 -6.83 19.31
C ALA A 27 3.03 -6.21 20.46
N VAL A 28 1.96 -5.45 20.19
CA VAL A 28 1.14 -4.72 21.17
C VAL A 28 1.97 -3.70 21.97
N GLN A 29 3.09 -3.23 21.40
CA GLN A 29 3.90 -2.18 21.98
C GLN A 29 3.44 -0.81 21.50
N PRO A 30 3.44 0.23 22.35
CA PRO A 30 3.05 1.57 21.93
C PRO A 30 3.94 2.06 20.77
N ARG A 31 3.32 2.66 19.74
CA ARG A 31 4.06 3.38 18.72
C ARG A 31 4.41 4.75 19.32
N GLY A 32 5.69 5.11 19.35
CA GLY A 32 6.13 6.39 19.88
C GLY A 32 5.67 7.57 19.04
N ILE A 33 5.40 7.35 17.76
CA ILE A 33 4.95 8.35 16.80
C ILE A 33 3.65 7.84 16.19
N ALA A 34 2.61 8.68 16.17
CA ALA A 34 1.32 8.32 15.63
C ALA A 34 1.41 8.05 14.13
N PRO A 35 0.71 7.02 13.62
CA PRO A 35 0.58 6.82 12.19
C PRO A 35 -0.12 8.01 11.52
N GLU A 36 0.26 8.28 10.26
CA GLU A 36 -0.33 9.38 9.50
C GLU A 36 -0.84 8.86 8.16
N VAL A 37 -2.10 9.13 7.84
CA VAL A 37 -2.65 8.82 6.52
C VAL A 37 -2.05 9.79 5.51
N LEU A 38 -1.32 9.27 4.52
CA LEU A 38 -0.76 10.08 3.44
C LEU A 38 -1.74 10.22 2.28
N GLU A 39 -2.46 9.15 1.95
CA GLU A 39 -3.40 9.15 0.84
C GLU A 39 -4.52 8.14 1.10
N GLY A 40 -5.72 8.47 0.65
CA GLY A 40 -6.90 7.64 0.85
C GLY A 40 -7.66 7.99 2.12
N HIS A 41 -8.74 7.27 2.35
CA HIS A 41 -9.65 7.50 3.49
C HIS A 41 -9.99 6.16 4.14
N PRO A 42 -9.57 5.92 5.39
CA PRO A 42 -9.93 4.67 6.10
C PRO A 42 -11.43 4.40 6.12
N ALA A 43 -12.24 5.46 6.27
CA ALA A 43 -13.70 5.37 6.29
C ALA A 43 -14.29 4.88 4.95
N SER A 44 -13.53 4.98 3.86
CA SER A 44 -13.93 4.45 2.55
C SER A 44 -13.35 3.06 2.30
N THR A 45 -12.11 2.83 2.69
CA THR A 45 -11.41 1.56 2.46
C THR A 45 -12.09 0.40 3.17
N ILE A 46 -12.51 0.60 4.43
CA ILE A 46 -13.18 -0.44 5.20
C ILE A 46 -14.45 -0.96 4.51
N PRO A 47 -15.43 -0.11 4.15
CA PRO A 47 -16.65 -0.63 3.50
C PRO A 47 -16.39 -1.18 2.10
N VAL A 48 -15.39 -0.69 1.36
CA VAL A 48 -15.04 -1.27 0.07
C VAL A 48 -14.56 -2.71 0.24
N ILE A 49 -13.68 -2.97 1.21
CA ILE A 49 -13.22 -4.34 1.52
C ILE A 49 -14.40 -5.20 1.96
N ASN A 50 -15.24 -4.69 2.86
CA ASN A 50 -16.38 -5.43 3.40
C ASN A 50 -17.42 -5.78 2.33
N GLY A 51 -17.52 -4.98 1.27
CA GLY A 51 -18.40 -5.24 0.15
C GLY A 51 -17.91 -6.32 -0.81
N ILE A 52 -16.66 -6.74 -0.70
CA ILE A 52 -16.09 -7.79 -1.55
C ILE A 52 -16.53 -9.16 -1.01
N GLN A 53 -17.24 -9.93 -1.84
CA GLN A 53 -17.74 -11.24 -1.43
C GLN A 53 -16.76 -12.38 -1.73
N ARG A 54 -15.76 -12.14 -2.55
CA ARG A 54 -14.71 -13.11 -2.85
C ARG A 54 -13.87 -13.39 -1.59
N LYS A 55 -13.25 -14.56 -1.54
CA LYS A 55 -12.41 -14.96 -0.41
C LYS A 55 -11.23 -14.01 -0.23
N GLN A 56 -10.53 -13.69 -1.32
CA GLN A 56 -9.41 -12.75 -1.32
C GLN A 56 -9.99 -11.34 -1.49
N ARG A 57 -9.78 -10.47 -0.52
CA ARG A 57 -10.43 -9.16 -0.46
C ARG A 57 -9.50 -7.98 -0.64
N TYR A 58 -8.23 -8.10 -0.22
CA TYR A 58 -7.26 -7.01 -0.34
C TYR A 58 -5.85 -7.55 -0.43
N VAL A 59 -4.98 -6.71 -0.99
CA VAL A 59 -3.53 -6.90 -0.94
C VAL A 59 -2.97 -5.76 -0.10
N SER A 60 -2.00 -6.07 0.75
CA SER A 60 -1.33 -5.08 1.57
C SER A 60 0.17 -5.27 1.50
N GLY A 61 0.91 -4.25 1.89
CA GLY A 61 2.35 -4.31 1.88
C GLY A 61 2.96 -3.04 2.45
N VAL A 62 4.25 -2.86 2.20
CA VAL A 62 4.98 -1.70 2.68
C VAL A 62 6.04 -1.28 1.67
N LEU A 63 6.20 0.03 1.51
CA LEU A 63 7.33 0.66 0.84
C LEU A 63 8.28 1.08 1.98
N ALA A 64 9.37 0.34 2.14
CA ALA A 64 10.26 0.52 3.29
C ALA A 64 11.56 1.19 2.85
N PHE A 65 11.91 2.29 3.50
CA PHE A 65 13.13 3.04 3.27
C PHE A 65 14.16 2.68 4.33
N ARG A 66 15.45 2.67 3.95
CA ARG A 66 16.53 2.44 4.93
C ARG A 66 16.71 3.67 5.82
N ASP A 67 17.43 3.49 6.92
CA ASP A 67 17.64 4.57 7.89
C ASP A 67 18.33 5.80 7.30
N ASP A 68 19.19 5.60 6.30
CA ASP A 68 19.90 6.68 5.60
C ASP A 68 19.11 7.26 4.42
N GLU A 69 18.01 6.64 4.07
CA GLU A 69 17.11 7.12 3.01
C GLU A 69 16.06 8.02 3.64
N LYS A 70 16.08 9.31 3.29
CA LYS A 70 15.22 10.32 3.93
C LYS A 70 14.35 11.00 2.88
N PRO A 71 13.30 10.31 2.36
CA PRO A 71 12.43 10.95 1.38
C PRO A 71 11.70 12.14 1.98
N THR A 72 11.59 13.22 1.20
CA THR A 72 10.73 14.35 1.56
C THR A 72 9.26 13.94 1.40
N ARG A 73 8.33 14.73 1.95
CA ARG A 73 6.90 14.48 1.72
C ARG A 73 6.54 14.48 0.24
N THR A 74 7.07 15.43 -0.53
CA THR A 74 6.86 15.47 -1.97
C THR A 74 7.33 14.17 -2.63
N GLN A 75 8.50 13.69 -2.25
CA GLN A 75 9.02 12.42 -2.76
C GLN A 75 8.16 11.23 -2.34
N MET A 76 7.63 11.22 -1.11
CA MET A 76 6.71 10.17 -0.67
C MET A 76 5.47 10.11 -1.56
N TYR A 77 4.86 11.27 -1.86
CA TYR A 77 3.68 11.32 -2.75
C TYR A 77 4.03 10.91 -4.17
N GLU A 78 5.20 11.27 -4.67
CA GLU A 78 5.66 10.85 -6.00
C GLU A 78 5.83 9.33 -6.08
N VAL A 79 6.40 8.72 -5.04
CA VAL A 79 6.56 7.26 -4.97
C VAL A 79 5.20 6.57 -4.89
N ILE A 80 4.27 7.08 -4.10
CA ILE A 80 2.90 6.55 -4.01
C ILE A 80 2.22 6.60 -5.38
N ASP A 81 2.30 7.74 -6.07
CA ASP A 81 1.68 7.90 -7.38
C ASP A 81 2.28 6.93 -8.41
N SER A 82 3.61 6.84 -8.44
CA SER A 82 4.32 5.92 -9.32
C SER A 82 3.98 4.45 -9.01
N PHE A 83 3.87 4.12 -7.73
CA PHE A 83 3.48 2.76 -7.31
C PHE A 83 2.07 2.42 -7.80
N LYS A 84 1.11 3.31 -7.60
CA LYS A 84 -0.27 3.09 -8.08
C LYS A 84 -0.32 2.88 -9.59
N LYS A 85 0.39 3.69 -10.35
CA LYS A 85 0.45 3.55 -11.81
C LYS A 85 1.10 2.24 -12.24
N THR A 86 2.03 1.73 -11.45
CA THR A 86 2.71 0.47 -11.74
C THR A 86 1.81 -0.72 -11.47
N VAL A 87 1.10 -0.74 -10.33
CA VAL A 87 0.33 -1.92 -9.90
C VAL A 87 -1.11 -1.92 -10.40
N ALA A 88 -1.64 -0.76 -10.79
CA ALA A 88 -2.99 -0.62 -11.34
C ALA A 88 -2.94 0.20 -12.64
N PRO A 89 -2.22 -0.29 -13.66
CA PRO A 89 -2.01 0.48 -14.88
C PRO A 89 -3.34 0.74 -15.61
N GLY A 90 -3.48 1.98 -16.10
CA GLY A 90 -4.68 2.40 -16.83
C GLY A 90 -5.87 2.74 -15.94
N LEU A 91 -5.78 2.58 -14.64
CA LEU A 91 -6.84 2.96 -13.71
C LEU A 91 -6.54 4.32 -13.08
N SER A 92 -7.56 5.17 -13.02
CA SER A 92 -7.48 6.43 -12.27
C SER A 92 -7.90 6.20 -10.81
N ASP A 93 -7.65 7.19 -9.94
CA ASP A 93 -7.99 7.12 -8.52
C ASP A 93 -9.50 6.89 -8.27
N ARG A 94 -10.36 7.20 -9.26
CA ARG A 94 -11.80 6.94 -9.16
C ARG A 94 -12.16 5.47 -9.41
N HIS A 95 -11.26 4.71 -10.00
CA HIS A 95 -11.52 3.36 -10.45
C HIS A 95 -11.09 2.28 -9.48
N PHE A 96 -10.36 2.65 -8.42
CA PHE A 96 -9.97 1.71 -7.37
C PHE A 96 -9.76 2.46 -6.07
N ASN A 97 -9.83 1.72 -4.96
CA ASN A 97 -9.57 2.27 -3.63
C ASN A 97 -8.15 1.94 -3.20
N SER A 98 -7.51 2.86 -2.50
CA SER A 98 -6.18 2.66 -1.94
C SER A 98 -6.05 3.42 -0.63
N LEU A 99 -5.19 2.93 0.25
CA LEU A 99 -4.87 3.58 1.51
C LEU A 99 -3.37 3.49 1.73
N PHE A 100 -2.74 4.62 2.02
CA PHE A 100 -1.31 4.72 2.31
C PHE A 100 -1.11 5.41 3.64
N VAL A 101 -0.39 4.75 4.55
CA VAL A 101 -0.20 5.22 5.93
C VAL A 101 1.28 5.27 6.26
N LEU A 102 1.76 6.40 6.74
CA LEU A 102 3.14 6.63 7.12
C LEU A 102 3.39 6.14 8.55
N HIS A 103 4.42 5.31 8.72
CA HIS A 103 4.92 4.87 10.01
C HIS A 103 6.37 5.31 10.15
N LEU A 104 6.69 6.01 11.25
CA LEU A 104 8.03 6.51 11.53
C LEU A 104 8.61 5.99 12.85
N GLU A 105 7.87 5.18 13.58
CA GLU A 105 8.23 4.79 14.97
C GLU A 105 9.49 3.94 15.07
N LYS A 106 9.92 3.31 13.98
CA LYS A 106 11.14 2.48 13.96
C LYS A 106 12.40 3.24 13.59
N GLY A 107 12.30 4.57 13.41
CA GLY A 107 13.44 5.41 13.01
C GLY A 107 13.66 5.50 11.50
N ASN A 108 13.01 4.67 10.71
CA ASN A 108 13.02 4.75 9.25
C ASN A 108 11.64 5.08 8.72
N VAL A 109 11.57 5.48 7.45
CA VAL A 109 10.30 5.76 6.79
C VAL A 109 9.73 4.46 6.25
N GLU A 110 8.49 4.15 6.65
CA GLU A 110 7.71 3.04 6.10
C GLU A 110 6.35 3.57 5.64
N ILE A 111 6.02 3.34 4.38
CA ILE A 111 4.70 3.68 3.84
C ILE A 111 3.94 2.37 3.67
N HIS A 112 3.03 2.09 4.58
CA HIS A 112 2.18 0.91 4.54
C HIS A 112 0.99 1.18 3.62
N TRP A 113 0.56 0.16 2.87
CA TRP A 113 -0.54 0.32 1.93
C TRP A 113 -1.50 -0.86 1.99
N VAL A 114 -2.77 -0.54 1.70
CA VAL A 114 -3.86 -1.51 1.57
C VAL A 114 -4.60 -1.19 0.28
N LEU A 115 -4.74 -2.18 -0.58
CA LEU A 115 -5.43 -2.06 -1.87
C LEU A 115 -6.54 -3.11 -1.94
N PRO A 116 -7.81 -2.70 -1.76
CA PRO A 116 -8.93 -3.61 -1.96
C PRO A 116 -8.90 -4.22 -3.37
N MET A 117 -9.24 -5.50 -3.47
CA MET A 117 -9.14 -6.26 -4.73
C MET A 117 -10.36 -6.04 -5.60
N THR A 118 -10.69 -4.79 -5.88
CA THR A 118 -11.82 -4.44 -6.73
C THR A 118 -11.51 -3.19 -7.55
N ASP A 119 -11.92 -3.21 -8.82
CA ASP A 119 -11.82 -2.06 -9.70
C ASP A 119 -13.22 -1.66 -10.14
N PHE A 120 -13.48 -0.36 -10.14
CA PHE A 120 -14.80 0.22 -10.44
C PHE A 120 -14.91 0.77 -11.88
N ALA A 121 -13.89 0.54 -12.72
CA ALA A 121 -13.86 1.09 -14.07
C ALA A 121 -15.07 0.61 -14.92
N SER A 122 -15.52 -0.61 -14.67
CA SER A 122 -16.69 -1.18 -15.36
C SER A 122 -18.02 -0.86 -14.66
N GLY A 123 -17.98 -0.23 -13.49
CA GLY A 123 -19.15 -0.01 -12.65
C GLY A 123 -19.64 -1.23 -11.89
N ARG A 124 -18.99 -2.39 -12.05
CA ARG A 124 -19.43 -3.67 -11.47
C ARG A 124 -18.48 -4.24 -10.42
N GLY A 125 -17.39 -3.53 -10.08
CA GLY A 125 -16.44 -4.03 -9.10
C GLY A 125 -15.71 -5.29 -9.55
N LYS A 126 -15.07 -5.26 -10.73
CA LYS A 126 -14.24 -6.38 -11.19
C LYS A 126 -13.08 -6.63 -10.25
N ARG A 127 -12.61 -7.88 -10.24
CA ARG A 127 -11.44 -8.24 -9.43
C ARG A 127 -10.21 -7.47 -9.90
N LEU A 128 -9.55 -6.81 -8.97
CA LEU A 128 -8.24 -6.18 -9.15
C LEU A 128 -7.24 -6.89 -8.25
N ASN A 129 -6.24 -7.54 -8.83
CA ASN A 129 -5.13 -8.11 -8.06
C ASN A 129 -3.84 -7.40 -8.46
N VAL A 130 -3.34 -6.57 -7.57
CA VAL A 130 -2.12 -5.78 -7.79
C VAL A 130 -0.84 -6.60 -7.59
N HIS A 131 -0.95 -7.85 -7.15
CA HIS A 131 0.18 -8.75 -6.96
C HIS A 131 -0.20 -10.18 -7.37
N PRO A 132 -0.52 -10.43 -8.67
CA PRO A 132 -0.79 -11.78 -9.12
C PRO A 132 0.49 -12.63 -9.09
N PRO A 133 0.38 -13.95 -8.91
CA PRO A 133 1.56 -14.81 -8.90
C PRO A 133 2.24 -14.85 -10.28
N GLY A 134 3.54 -15.11 -10.28
CA GLY A 134 4.31 -15.34 -11.49
C GLY A 134 5.53 -14.45 -11.63
N ALA A 135 6.45 -14.88 -12.48
CA ALA A 135 7.74 -14.21 -12.69
C ALA A 135 7.58 -12.81 -13.30
N ARG A 136 6.59 -12.62 -14.16
CA ARG A 136 6.34 -11.31 -14.79
C ARG A 136 5.99 -10.25 -13.74
N ASN A 137 5.19 -10.62 -12.75
CA ASN A 137 4.81 -9.71 -11.70
C ASN A 137 6.00 -9.40 -10.78
N LEU A 138 6.81 -10.39 -10.44
CA LEU A 138 8.03 -10.18 -9.66
C LEU A 138 8.98 -9.23 -10.37
N ALA A 139 9.17 -9.40 -11.68
CA ALA A 139 10.00 -8.52 -12.49
C ALA A 139 9.47 -7.08 -12.50
N LEU A 140 8.15 -6.90 -12.52
CA LEU A 140 7.52 -5.57 -12.46
C LEU A 140 7.84 -4.86 -11.15
N TYR A 141 7.72 -5.55 -10.03
CA TYR A 141 8.04 -4.97 -8.72
C TYR A 141 9.53 -4.67 -8.57
N GLU A 142 10.40 -5.55 -9.09
CA GLU A 142 11.84 -5.30 -9.11
C GLU A 142 12.17 -4.06 -9.95
N ALA A 143 11.58 -3.94 -11.13
CA ALA A 143 11.80 -2.79 -12.01
C ALA A 143 11.34 -1.49 -11.35
N PHE A 144 10.18 -1.51 -10.70
CA PHE A 144 9.67 -0.38 -9.93
C PHE A 144 10.67 0.04 -8.84
N THR A 145 11.17 -0.93 -8.09
CA THR A 145 12.15 -0.69 -7.01
C THR A 145 13.43 -0.08 -7.56
N GLN A 146 13.99 -0.66 -8.62
CA GLN A 146 15.23 -0.16 -9.24
C GLN A 146 15.08 1.26 -9.79
N VAL A 147 13.99 1.51 -10.53
CA VAL A 147 13.74 2.83 -11.12
C VAL A 147 13.55 3.87 -10.03
N THR A 148 12.80 3.54 -8.97
CA THR A 148 12.57 4.45 -7.85
C THR A 148 13.88 4.79 -7.15
N ASN A 149 14.69 3.79 -6.82
CA ASN A 149 15.97 4.00 -6.13
C ASN A 149 16.95 4.81 -6.99
N GLN A 150 16.98 4.55 -8.29
CA GLN A 150 17.82 5.32 -9.20
C GLN A 150 17.37 6.78 -9.28
N ARG A 151 16.06 7.02 -9.39
CA ARG A 151 15.49 8.37 -9.45
C ARG A 151 15.76 9.16 -8.18
N MET A 152 15.70 8.50 -7.02
CA MET A 152 15.92 9.16 -5.73
C MET A 152 17.39 9.20 -5.31
N GLY A 153 18.29 8.61 -6.07
CA GLY A 153 19.71 8.58 -5.75
C GLY A 153 20.07 7.60 -4.65
N TYR A 154 19.27 6.59 -4.43
CA TYR A 154 19.55 5.53 -3.46
C TYR A 154 20.40 4.44 -4.09
N GLY A 155 21.42 4.02 -3.39
CA GLY A 155 22.37 3.02 -3.86
C GLY A 155 21.89 1.58 -3.94
#